data_703da1279b7aac3c9d9f6e0c2c236bdd
#
_entry.id   703da1279b7aac3c9d9f6e0c2c236bdd
#
_cell.length_a   1.000
_cell.length_b   1.000
_cell.length_c   1.000
_cell.angle_alpha   90.00
_cell.angle_beta   90.00
_cell.angle_gamma   90.00
#
_symmetry.space_group_name_H-M   'P 1'
#
loop_
_entity.id
_entity.type
_entity.pdbx_description
1 polymer ?
#
loop_
_entity_poly.entity_id
_entity_poly.type
_entity_poly.pdbx_seq_one_letter_code
_entity_poly.pdbx_strand_id
1 'polypeptide(L)'
;MPVEEAKLEALRKEFTYWYPIDMRVSGKDLVQNHLTYLLFNHTAIWKDQPDMWPKSIRANGHLLLNNEKMSKNTGNFLTLTESIEKFSADGMRLSLADAGDAVEDANFVFSMADAAILKLYNLLDWVREMIAARDAGNLRAADAPRIFADRVFENDMNRQIDLTAANYEATLFKEALKSGFFEYTTIRDRYRELCGGEANMAVDLVFQWIETQALIVSPIAPHVAEQVWELLGKQGFIVEATWPITKTVDDMITKQAEFLEETIKECRSRMKNYLNPKKKTATPILTPTEATIWVAKEYPGWQRSVLTILADQAKANGW
;
A
#
# COMPACT_ATOMS: atom_id res chain seq x y z
N MET A 1 39.86 -35.19 -7.40
CA MET A 1 40.54 -34.61 -6.23
C MET A 1 39.60 -34.73 -5.05
N PRO A 2 40.02 -35.16 -3.88
CA PRO A 2 39.18 -35.13 -2.69
C PRO A 2 38.85 -33.69 -2.34
N VAL A 3 37.59 -33.42 -2.06
CA VAL A 3 37.14 -32.13 -1.60
C VAL A 3 37.51 -31.98 -0.14
N GLU A 4 38.08 -30.84 0.25
CA GLU A 4 38.44 -30.56 1.64
C GLU A 4 37.18 -30.61 2.53
N GLU A 5 37.33 -31.23 3.72
CA GLU A 5 36.23 -31.44 4.66
C GLU A 5 35.53 -30.13 5.04
N ALA A 6 36.29 -29.05 5.24
CA ALA A 6 35.75 -27.72 5.53
C ALA A 6 34.84 -27.17 4.40
N LYS A 7 35.16 -27.46 3.14
CA LYS A 7 34.31 -27.10 2.00
C LYS A 7 33.02 -27.92 1.94
N LEU A 8 33.11 -29.21 2.28
CA LEU A 8 31.91 -30.06 2.35
C LEU A 8 30.97 -29.59 3.47
N GLU A 9 31.53 -29.23 4.62
CA GLU A 9 30.78 -28.70 5.76
C GLU A 9 30.07 -27.35 5.36
N ALA A 10 30.79 -26.45 4.72
CA ALA A 10 30.23 -25.19 4.21
C ALA A 10 29.11 -25.44 3.23
N LEU A 11 29.26 -26.34 2.27
CA LEU A 11 28.23 -26.70 1.29
C LEU A 11 27.00 -27.35 1.96
N ARG A 12 27.20 -28.21 2.96
CA ARG A 12 26.09 -28.77 3.73
C ARG A 12 25.31 -27.71 4.49
N LYS A 13 26.01 -26.75 5.10
CA LYS A 13 25.40 -25.66 5.85
C LYS A 13 24.55 -24.76 4.92
N GLU A 14 25.10 -24.41 3.75
CA GLU A 14 24.37 -23.66 2.74
C GLU A 14 23.14 -24.45 2.23
N PHE A 15 23.34 -25.73 1.91
CA PHE A 15 22.23 -26.59 1.48
C PHE A 15 21.13 -26.68 2.52
N THR A 16 21.46 -26.96 3.79
CA THR A 16 20.47 -27.04 4.88
C THR A 16 19.76 -25.73 5.20
N TYR A 17 20.40 -24.59 4.90
CA TYR A 17 19.77 -23.27 5.05
C TYR A 17 18.74 -22.99 3.95
N TRP A 18 19.09 -23.26 2.69
CA TRP A 18 18.25 -22.93 1.54
C TRP A 18 17.23 -24.02 1.17
N TYR A 19 17.41 -25.25 1.66
CA TYR A 19 16.56 -26.37 1.35
C TYR A 19 15.88 -26.91 2.63
N PRO A 20 14.60 -27.27 2.60
CA PRO A 20 13.69 -27.43 1.46
C PRO A 20 13.22 -26.11 0.84
N ILE A 21 12.66 -26.19 -0.37
CA ILE A 21 12.08 -25.05 -1.07
C ILE A 21 10.88 -24.52 -0.28
N ASP A 22 10.93 -23.28 0.21
CA ASP A 22 9.83 -22.67 0.95
C ASP A 22 8.66 -22.33 0.01
N MET A 23 8.95 -21.74 -1.17
CA MET A 23 7.94 -21.40 -2.16
C MET A 23 8.50 -21.54 -3.58
N ARG A 24 7.76 -22.25 -4.44
CA ARG A 24 7.99 -22.31 -5.89
C ARG A 24 6.96 -21.46 -6.62
N VAL A 25 7.39 -20.36 -7.22
CA VAL A 25 6.49 -19.50 -8.03
C VAL A 25 6.57 -19.94 -9.49
N SER A 26 5.42 -20.09 -10.15
CA SER A 26 5.31 -20.55 -11.54
C SER A 26 4.04 -20.02 -12.22
N GLY A 27 3.90 -20.27 -13.52
CA GLY A 27 2.65 -20.03 -14.26
C GLY A 27 1.67 -21.21 -14.12
N LYS A 28 0.38 -20.94 -14.22
CA LYS A 28 -0.70 -21.95 -14.12
C LYS A 28 -0.61 -23.07 -15.16
N ASP A 29 -0.04 -22.78 -16.33
CA ASP A 29 0.17 -23.74 -17.41
C ASP A 29 1.21 -24.83 -17.08
N LEU A 30 2.04 -24.60 -16.08
CA LEU A 30 3.05 -25.56 -15.61
C LEU A 30 2.57 -26.48 -14.49
N VAL A 31 1.35 -26.30 -13.98
CA VAL A 31 0.79 -27.14 -12.89
C VAL A 31 0.67 -28.59 -13.33
N GLN A 32 0.12 -28.86 -14.51
CA GLN A 32 -0.15 -30.20 -15.01
C GLN A 32 1.10 -30.94 -15.55
N ASN A 33 2.24 -30.31 -15.65
CA ASN A 33 3.47 -30.90 -16.17
C ASN A 33 4.65 -30.66 -15.25
N HIS A 34 5.37 -29.54 -15.39
CA HIS A 34 6.59 -29.25 -14.69
C HIS A 34 6.45 -29.31 -13.15
N LEU A 35 5.40 -28.68 -12.57
CA LEU A 35 5.21 -28.67 -11.12
C LEU A 35 4.84 -30.04 -10.57
N THR A 36 4.05 -30.80 -11.31
CA THR A 36 3.72 -32.19 -10.97
C THR A 36 5.00 -33.05 -10.94
N TYR A 37 5.84 -32.96 -11.96
CA TYR A 37 7.11 -33.69 -11.98
C TYR A 37 8.09 -33.18 -10.92
N LEU A 38 8.08 -31.89 -10.60
CA LEU A 38 8.87 -31.36 -9.48
C LEU A 38 8.53 -32.08 -8.17
N LEU A 39 7.24 -32.24 -7.87
CA LEU A 39 6.80 -32.94 -6.66
C LEU A 39 7.17 -34.42 -6.70
N PHE A 40 6.94 -35.12 -7.81
CA PHE A 40 7.35 -36.52 -7.95
C PHE A 40 8.85 -36.72 -7.76
N ASN A 41 9.69 -35.87 -8.33
CA ASN A 41 11.13 -35.95 -8.16
C ASN A 41 11.53 -35.76 -6.69
N HIS A 42 10.95 -34.80 -5.99
CA HIS A 42 11.27 -34.55 -4.58
C HIS A 42 10.81 -35.73 -3.70
N THR A 43 9.62 -36.27 -3.94
CA THR A 43 9.14 -37.45 -3.19
C THR A 43 9.95 -38.70 -3.49
N ALA A 44 10.50 -38.84 -4.69
CA ALA A 44 11.37 -39.96 -5.04
C ALA A 44 12.77 -39.84 -4.40
N ILE A 45 13.35 -38.65 -4.43
CA ILE A 45 14.69 -38.38 -3.84
C ILE A 45 14.63 -38.45 -2.32
N TRP A 46 13.61 -37.90 -1.71
CA TRP A 46 13.42 -37.76 -0.27
C TRP A 46 12.27 -38.63 0.23
N LYS A 47 12.24 -39.90 -0.17
CA LYS A 47 11.12 -40.82 0.05
C LYS A 47 10.66 -40.92 1.51
N ASP A 48 11.57 -40.96 2.44
CA ASP A 48 11.31 -41.15 3.87
C ASP A 48 11.55 -39.85 4.69
N GLN A 49 11.65 -38.68 4.00
CA GLN A 49 11.95 -37.38 4.58
C GLN A 49 11.00 -36.30 4.04
N PRO A 50 9.72 -36.34 4.45
CA PRO A 50 8.73 -35.36 3.96
C PRO A 50 9.06 -33.90 4.27
N ASP A 51 9.84 -33.65 5.34
CA ASP A 51 10.31 -32.31 5.69
C ASP A 51 11.25 -31.69 4.62
N MET A 52 11.79 -32.51 3.73
CA MET A 52 12.62 -32.08 2.59
C MET A 52 11.82 -31.80 1.32
N TRP A 53 10.50 -31.97 1.34
CA TRP A 53 9.65 -31.68 0.18
C TRP A 53 9.36 -30.17 0.08
N PRO A 54 9.06 -29.66 -1.14
CA PRO A 54 8.64 -28.28 -1.30
C PRO A 54 7.45 -27.93 -0.42
N LYS A 55 7.54 -26.83 0.35
CA LYS A 55 6.51 -26.44 1.33
C LYS A 55 5.29 -25.80 0.68
N SER A 56 5.50 -25.01 -0.38
CA SER A 56 4.42 -24.33 -1.07
C SER A 56 4.70 -24.10 -2.55
N ILE A 57 3.61 -23.97 -3.32
CA ILE A 57 3.65 -23.59 -4.74
C ILE A 57 2.65 -22.46 -4.95
N ARG A 58 3.10 -21.37 -5.59
CA ARG A 58 2.25 -20.30 -6.05
C ARG A 58 2.20 -20.32 -7.59
N ALA A 59 1.00 -20.43 -8.14
CA ALA A 59 0.77 -20.35 -9.58
C ALA A 59 0.01 -19.06 -9.92
N ASN A 60 0.54 -18.27 -10.85
CA ASN A 60 -0.11 -17.09 -11.40
C ASN A 60 -0.67 -17.35 -12.80
N GLY A 61 -1.59 -16.46 -13.25
CA GLY A 61 -2.14 -16.47 -14.60
C GLY A 61 -1.12 -16.11 -15.68
N HIS A 62 -1.56 -16.10 -16.93
CA HIS A 62 -0.74 -15.60 -18.05
C HIS A 62 -0.66 -14.08 -17.98
N LEU A 63 0.41 -13.53 -18.55
CA LEU A 63 0.56 -12.11 -18.75
C LEU A 63 0.03 -11.72 -20.12
N LEU A 64 -1.00 -10.87 -20.13
CA LEU A 64 -1.48 -10.19 -21.33
C LEU A 64 -0.71 -8.87 -21.51
N LEU A 65 -0.58 -8.41 -22.74
CA LEU A 65 0.00 -7.14 -23.10
C LEU A 65 -1.05 -6.31 -23.85
N ASN A 66 -1.50 -5.20 -23.25
CA ASN A 66 -2.59 -4.36 -23.79
C ASN A 66 -3.85 -5.16 -24.18
N ASN A 67 -4.31 -6.04 -23.29
CA ASN A 67 -5.46 -6.95 -23.44
C ASN A 67 -5.30 -8.09 -24.46
N GLU A 68 -4.11 -8.27 -25.02
CA GLU A 68 -3.85 -9.33 -25.98
C GLU A 68 -2.79 -10.31 -25.45
N LYS A 69 -2.90 -11.56 -25.86
CA LYS A 69 -1.93 -12.59 -25.51
C LYS A 69 -0.57 -12.24 -26.09
N MET A 70 0.48 -12.34 -25.28
CA MET A 70 1.85 -12.17 -25.75
C MET A 70 2.20 -13.23 -26.79
N SER A 71 2.66 -12.80 -27.97
CA SER A 71 3.03 -13.69 -29.07
C SER A 71 4.14 -13.09 -29.93
N LYS A 72 5.21 -13.83 -30.10
CA LYS A 72 6.31 -13.44 -31.01
C LYS A 72 5.86 -13.35 -32.48
N ASN A 73 4.91 -14.22 -32.88
CA ASN A 73 4.44 -14.26 -34.26
C ASN A 73 3.62 -13.03 -34.65
N THR A 74 2.94 -12.39 -33.69
CA THR A 74 2.15 -11.18 -33.93
C THR A 74 2.94 -9.90 -33.62
N GLY A 75 4.17 -10.02 -33.09
CA GLY A 75 4.96 -8.87 -32.61
C GLY A 75 4.46 -8.27 -31.29
N ASN A 76 3.42 -8.82 -30.70
CA ASN A 76 2.89 -8.36 -29.40
C ASN A 76 3.68 -8.99 -28.27
N PHE A 77 4.89 -8.53 -28.03
CA PHE A 77 5.73 -8.94 -26.90
C PHE A 77 6.73 -7.84 -26.56
N LEU A 78 7.23 -7.88 -25.34
CA LEU A 78 8.36 -7.09 -24.88
C LEU A 78 9.41 -8.03 -24.30
N THR A 79 10.68 -7.78 -24.64
CA THR A 79 11.78 -8.39 -23.92
C THR A 79 11.97 -7.72 -22.56
N LEU A 80 12.67 -8.38 -21.64
CA LEU A 80 12.98 -7.80 -20.33
C LEU A 80 13.79 -6.51 -20.48
N THR A 81 14.79 -6.47 -21.37
CA THR A 81 15.63 -5.29 -21.62
C THR A 81 14.79 -4.13 -22.13
N GLU A 82 14.01 -4.32 -23.19
CA GLU A 82 13.11 -3.29 -23.73
C GLU A 82 12.12 -2.78 -22.67
N SER A 83 11.61 -3.66 -21.84
CA SER A 83 10.68 -3.30 -20.77
C SER A 83 11.33 -2.39 -19.73
N ILE A 84 12.56 -2.73 -19.30
CA ILE A 84 13.31 -1.93 -18.33
C ILE A 84 13.72 -0.59 -18.92
N GLU A 85 14.19 -0.57 -20.17
CA GLU A 85 14.57 0.67 -20.86
C GLU A 85 13.37 1.62 -21.02
N LYS A 86 12.18 1.06 -21.32
CA LYS A 86 10.98 1.85 -21.57
C LYS A 86 10.28 2.30 -20.30
N PHE A 87 10.17 1.42 -19.30
CA PHE A 87 9.30 1.64 -18.11
C PHE A 87 10.07 1.66 -16.79
N SER A 88 11.40 1.51 -16.80
CA SER A 88 12.26 1.26 -15.64
C SER A 88 11.93 -0.05 -14.90
N ALA A 89 12.87 -0.53 -14.09
CA ALA A 89 12.64 -1.75 -13.30
C ALA A 89 11.49 -1.57 -12.28
N ASP A 90 11.48 -0.46 -11.54
CA ASP A 90 10.47 -0.19 -10.53
C ASP A 90 9.09 0.11 -11.14
N GLY A 91 9.04 0.82 -12.27
CA GLY A 91 7.80 1.05 -13.00
C GLY A 91 7.16 -0.26 -13.49
N MET A 92 7.97 -1.18 -14.01
CA MET A 92 7.53 -2.52 -14.40
C MET A 92 6.99 -3.31 -13.20
N ARG A 93 7.76 -3.36 -12.10
CA ARG A 93 7.38 -4.11 -10.90
C ARG A 93 6.09 -3.58 -10.27
N LEU A 94 5.96 -2.25 -10.17
CA LEU A 94 4.75 -1.61 -9.64
C LEU A 94 3.54 -1.87 -10.53
N SER A 95 3.68 -1.76 -11.85
CA SER A 95 2.59 -2.02 -12.80
C SER A 95 2.16 -3.49 -12.82
N LEU A 96 3.10 -4.41 -12.70
CA LEU A 96 2.80 -5.84 -12.64
C LEU A 96 2.12 -6.22 -11.33
N ALA A 97 2.53 -5.65 -10.21
CA ALA A 97 1.85 -5.84 -8.93
C ALA A 97 0.42 -5.30 -8.96
N ASP A 98 0.20 -4.14 -9.60
CA ASP A 98 -1.13 -3.54 -9.76
C ASP A 98 -2.03 -4.34 -10.74
N ALA A 99 -1.43 -4.93 -11.79
CA ALA A 99 -2.16 -5.75 -12.76
C ALA A 99 -2.80 -7.00 -12.13
N GLY A 100 -2.19 -7.56 -11.09
CA GLY A 100 -2.70 -8.70 -10.35
C GLY A 100 -1.69 -9.80 -10.17
N ASP A 101 -1.95 -10.64 -9.17
CA ASP A 101 -1.05 -11.68 -8.68
C ASP A 101 -1.76 -13.02 -8.42
N ALA A 102 -2.98 -13.17 -8.92
CA ALA A 102 -3.81 -14.36 -8.77
C ALA A 102 -3.66 -15.33 -9.97
N VAL A 103 -4.50 -16.38 -10.02
CA VAL A 103 -4.53 -17.38 -11.09
C VAL A 103 -5.17 -16.83 -12.37
N GLU A 104 -5.94 -15.74 -12.26
CA GLU A 104 -6.49 -15.01 -13.41
C GLU A 104 -5.35 -14.37 -14.22
N ASP A 105 -5.62 -14.14 -15.50
CA ASP A 105 -4.63 -13.53 -16.39
C ASP A 105 -4.44 -12.05 -16.04
N ALA A 106 -3.21 -11.66 -15.73
CA ALA A 106 -2.84 -10.29 -15.46
C ALA A 106 -2.62 -9.53 -16.77
N ASN A 107 -3.10 -8.27 -16.84
CA ASN A 107 -2.96 -7.47 -18.05
C ASN A 107 -2.00 -6.30 -17.81
N PHE A 108 -0.84 -6.35 -18.46
CA PHE A 108 0.10 -5.26 -18.46
C PHE A 108 -0.29 -4.23 -19.52
N VAL A 109 -0.71 -3.05 -19.08
CA VAL A 109 -1.16 -1.96 -19.95
C VAL A 109 -0.11 -0.85 -19.94
N PHE A 110 0.37 -0.41 -21.11
CA PHE A 110 1.43 0.58 -21.24
C PHE A 110 1.09 1.91 -20.54
N SER A 111 -0.13 2.40 -20.71
CA SER A 111 -0.54 3.64 -20.06
C SER A 111 -0.57 3.55 -18.52
N MET A 112 -0.80 2.35 -17.98
CA MET A 112 -0.70 2.12 -16.52
C MET A 112 0.75 2.10 -16.06
N ALA A 113 1.67 1.57 -16.89
CA ALA A 113 3.09 1.60 -16.61
C ALA A 113 3.66 3.05 -16.66
N ASP A 114 3.24 3.85 -17.64
CA ASP A 114 3.58 5.28 -17.70
C ASP A 114 3.06 6.03 -16.46
N ALA A 115 1.82 5.74 -16.04
CA ALA A 115 1.25 6.32 -14.82
C ALA A 115 2.00 5.85 -13.54
N ALA A 116 2.50 4.63 -13.52
CA ALA A 116 3.32 4.12 -12.41
C ALA A 116 4.64 4.89 -12.29
N ILE A 117 5.34 5.12 -13.41
CA ILE A 117 6.56 5.93 -13.45
C ILE A 117 6.28 7.34 -12.91
N LEU A 118 5.21 7.96 -13.38
CA LEU A 118 4.83 9.31 -12.93
C LEU A 118 4.55 9.36 -11.42
N LYS A 119 3.89 8.35 -10.87
CA LYS A 119 3.64 8.27 -9.41
C LYS A 119 4.94 8.13 -8.61
N LEU A 120 5.87 7.30 -9.08
CA LEU A 120 7.18 7.14 -8.44
C LEU A 120 8.02 8.43 -8.53
N TYR A 121 7.99 9.09 -9.70
CA TYR A 121 8.63 10.38 -9.87
C TYR A 121 8.04 11.45 -8.94
N ASN A 122 6.73 11.55 -8.88
CA ASN A 122 6.05 12.50 -7.98
C ASN A 122 6.35 12.25 -6.50
N LEU A 123 6.54 10.98 -6.11
CA LEU A 123 6.99 10.65 -4.75
C LEU A 123 8.38 11.23 -4.48
N LEU A 124 9.34 10.99 -5.38
CA LEU A 124 10.71 11.49 -5.23
C LEU A 124 10.77 13.02 -5.23
N ASP A 125 9.99 13.65 -6.08
CA ASP A 125 9.93 15.11 -6.19
C ASP A 125 9.35 15.72 -4.91
N TRP A 126 8.23 15.18 -4.43
CA TRP A 126 7.63 15.61 -3.16
C TRP A 126 8.57 15.39 -1.96
N VAL A 127 9.34 14.29 -1.92
CA VAL A 127 10.34 14.07 -0.87
C VAL A 127 11.40 15.17 -0.88
N ARG A 128 11.90 15.56 -2.07
CA ARG A 128 12.87 16.67 -2.20
C ARG A 128 12.29 18.00 -1.75
N GLU A 129 11.04 18.27 -2.10
CA GLU A 129 10.31 19.47 -1.65
C GLU A 129 10.19 19.51 -0.13
N MET A 130 9.84 18.38 0.51
CA MET A 130 9.72 18.33 1.98
C MET A 130 11.08 18.46 2.69
N ILE A 131 12.15 17.94 2.12
CA ILE A 131 13.50 18.16 2.63
C ILE A 131 13.86 19.65 2.57
N ALA A 132 13.62 20.30 1.43
CA ALA A 132 13.86 21.73 1.28
C ALA A 132 12.98 22.57 2.23
N ALA A 133 11.72 22.20 2.41
CA ALA A 133 10.80 22.86 3.32
C ALA A 133 11.24 22.72 4.80
N ARG A 134 11.72 21.55 5.20
CA ARG A 134 12.31 21.33 6.54
C ARG A 134 13.52 22.23 6.76
N ASP A 135 14.45 22.22 5.82
CA ASP A 135 15.72 22.94 5.94
C ASP A 135 15.51 24.46 5.94
N ALA A 136 14.43 24.93 5.30
CA ALA A 136 13.99 26.32 5.33
C ALA A 136 13.10 26.68 6.54
N GLY A 137 12.73 25.71 7.39
CA GLY A 137 11.82 25.95 8.53
C GLY A 137 10.38 26.26 8.12
N ASN A 138 9.95 25.81 6.96
CA ASN A 138 8.61 26.08 6.39
C ASN A 138 7.55 25.04 6.78
N LEU A 139 7.88 24.07 7.63
CA LEU A 139 6.94 23.11 8.21
C LEU A 139 6.66 23.44 9.66
N ARG A 140 5.52 23.01 10.18
CA ARG A 140 5.18 23.19 11.60
C ARG A 140 6.16 22.39 12.47
N ALA A 141 6.69 23.04 13.51
CA ALA A 141 7.71 22.46 14.38
C ALA A 141 7.21 21.17 15.08
N ALA A 142 8.12 20.23 15.33
CA ALA A 142 7.81 18.94 15.94
C ALA A 142 7.29 19.05 17.39
N ASP A 143 7.72 20.09 18.10
CA ASP A 143 7.31 20.39 19.49
C ASP A 143 6.01 21.21 19.58
N ALA A 144 5.44 21.62 18.45
CA ALA A 144 4.14 22.30 18.43
C ALA A 144 3.03 21.38 18.96
N PRO A 145 1.99 21.92 19.63
CA PRO A 145 0.86 21.12 20.11
C PRO A 145 0.21 20.30 18.99
N ARG A 146 -0.05 19.02 19.27
CA ARG A 146 -0.73 18.13 18.33
C ARG A 146 -2.16 18.58 18.11
N ILE A 147 -2.56 18.71 16.84
CA ILE A 147 -3.92 18.99 16.41
C ILE A 147 -4.65 17.68 16.06
N PHE A 148 -5.96 17.76 15.85
CA PHE A 148 -6.76 16.58 15.49
C PHE A 148 -6.25 15.90 14.20
N ALA A 149 -5.87 16.69 13.19
CA ALA A 149 -5.32 16.18 11.94
C ALA A 149 -4.07 15.31 12.14
N ASP A 150 -3.18 15.68 13.08
CA ASP A 150 -1.98 14.90 13.40
C ASP A 150 -2.34 13.51 13.96
N ARG A 151 -3.30 13.47 14.87
CA ARG A 151 -3.75 12.21 15.49
C ARG A 151 -4.41 11.29 14.47
N VAL A 152 -5.21 11.86 13.55
CA VAL A 152 -5.82 11.11 12.45
C VAL A 152 -4.73 10.55 11.55
N PHE A 153 -3.76 11.38 11.15
CA PHE A 153 -2.68 10.98 10.26
C PHE A 153 -1.81 9.87 10.85
N GLU A 154 -1.39 10.00 12.10
CA GLU A 154 -0.61 8.98 12.81
C GLU A 154 -1.40 7.67 12.94
N ASN A 155 -2.69 7.74 13.28
CA ASN A 155 -3.57 6.59 13.38
C ASN A 155 -3.76 5.85 12.05
N ASP A 156 -3.96 6.59 10.96
CA ASP A 156 -4.11 6.06 9.62
C ASP A 156 -2.80 5.45 9.10
N MET A 157 -1.63 6.06 9.38
CA MET A 157 -0.33 5.47 9.08
C MET A 157 -0.17 4.09 9.74
N ASN A 158 -0.43 3.98 11.04
CA ASN A 158 -0.31 2.71 11.77
C ASN A 158 -1.24 1.64 11.16
N ARG A 159 -2.49 1.98 10.88
CA ARG A 159 -3.45 1.06 10.25
C ARG A 159 -2.99 0.57 8.89
N GLN A 160 -2.47 1.44 8.04
CA GLN A 160 -2.00 1.04 6.72
C GLN A 160 -0.72 0.20 6.76
N ILE A 161 0.18 0.46 7.70
CA ILE A 161 1.38 -0.36 7.91
C ILE A 161 0.99 -1.79 8.28
N ASP A 162 0.10 -1.95 9.25
CA ASP A 162 -0.37 -3.28 9.71
C ASP A 162 -1.10 -4.03 8.58
N LEU A 163 -1.98 -3.34 7.86
CA LEU A 163 -2.70 -3.92 6.72
C LEU A 163 -1.74 -4.33 5.60
N THR A 164 -0.72 -3.51 5.31
CA THR A 164 0.27 -3.81 4.27
C THR A 164 1.15 -5.00 4.68
N ALA A 165 1.55 -5.09 5.95
CA ALA A 165 2.27 -6.24 6.47
C ALA A 165 1.45 -7.53 6.31
N ALA A 166 0.18 -7.52 6.72
CA ALA A 166 -0.71 -8.66 6.58
C ALA A 166 -0.90 -9.09 5.11
N ASN A 167 -0.99 -8.13 4.19
CA ASN A 167 -1.08 -8.40 2.76
C ASN A 167 0.21 -9.03 2.20
N TYR A 168 1.39 -8.55 2.62
CA TYR A 168 2.65 -9.18 2.22
C TYR A 168 2.79 -10.59 2.78
N GLU A 169 2.46 -10.83 4.05
CA GLU A 169 2.46 -12.17 4.68
C GLU A 169 1.53 -13.14 3.95
N ALA A 170 0.36 -12.66 3.54
CA ALA A 170 -0.59 -13.43 2.74
C ALA A 170 -0.19 -13.54 1.25
N THR A 171 0.95 -12.97 0.83
CA THR A 171 1.41 -12.89 -0.56
C THR A 171 0.40 -12.23 -1.52
N LEU A 172 -0.41 -11.30 -1.02
CA LEU A 172 -1.37 -10.49 -1.78
C LEU A 172 -0.72 -9.18 -2.21
N PHE A 173 0.16 -9.25 -3.21
CA PHE A 173 1.02 -8.11 -3.61
C PHE A 173 0.24 -6.94 -4.18
N LYS A 174 -0.86 -7.20 -4.89
CA LYS A 174 -1.77 -6.16 -5.37
C LYS A 174 -2.41 -5.39 -4.21
N GLU A 175 -2.92 -6.10 -3.20
CA GLU A 175 -3.50 -5.47 -2.02
C GLU A 175 -2.42 -4.78 -1.15
N ALA A 176 -1.21 -5.35 -1.07
CA ALA A 176 -0.07 -4.73 -0.41
C ALA A 176 0.32 -3.40 -1.10
N LEU A 177 0.34 -3.38 -2.43
CA LEU A 177 0.59 -2.15 -3.19
C LEU A 177 -0.53 -1.12 -2.98
N LYS A 178 -1.78 -1.56 -2.97
CA LYS A 178 -2.93 -0.69 -2.72
C LYS A 178 -2.84 -0.03 -1.35
N SER A 179 -2.69 -0.82 -0.29
CA SER A 179 -2.62 -0.30 1.09
C SER A 179 -1.33 0.47 1.36
N GLY A 180 -0.17 -0.06 0.91
CA GLY A 180 1.16 0.48 1.22
C GLY A 180 1.64 1.60 0.30
N PHE A 181 1.00 1.85 -0.84
CA PHE A 181 1.38 2.92 -1.74
C PHE A 181 0.23 3.85 -2.08
N PHE A 182 -0.85 3.35 -2.66
CA PHE A 182 -1.93 4.23 -3.13
C PHE A 182 -2.73 4.84 -1.98
N GLU A 183 -3.21 4.02 -1.06
CA GLU A 183 -3.95 4.49 0.10
C GLU A 183 -3.04 5.23 1.08
N TYR A 184 -1.79 4.79 1.24
CA TYR A 184 -0.79 5.47 2.06
C TYR A 184 -0.46 6.87 1.53
N THR A 185 -0.42 7.06 0.21
CA THR A 185 -0.31 8.38 -0.42
C THR A 185 -1.57 9.22 -0.17
N THR A 186 -2.75 8.61 -0.26
CA THR A 186 -4.02 9.31 -0.04
C THR A 186 -4.13 9.86 1.39
N ILE A 187 -3.67 9.14 2.43
CA ILE A 187 -3.70 9.66 3.81
C ILE A 187 -2.77 10.87 3.99
N ARG A 188 -1.63 10.93 3.29
CA ARG A 188 -0.76 12.11 3.25
C ARG A 188 -1.47 13.33 2.66
N ASP A 189 -2.12 13.14 1.51
CA ASP A 189 -2.83 14.22 0.82
C ASP A 189 -4.01 14.72 1.66
N ARG A 190 -4.72 13.81 2.33
CA ARG A 190 -5.75 14.14 3.31
C ARG A 190 -5.19 14.94 4.49
N TYR A 191 -4.04 14.52 5.04
CA TYR A 191 -3.40 15.25 6.13
C TYR A 191 -3.07 16.68 5.73
N ARG A 192 -2.51 16.89 4.53
CA ARG A 192 -2.25 18.22 3.98
C ARG A 192 -3.55 19.06 3.89
N GLU A 193 -4.65 18.47 3.42
CA GLU A 193 -5.94 19.15 3.34
C GLU A 193 -6.48 19.53 4.73
N LEU A 194 -6.44 18.60 5.69
CA LEU A 194 -6.89 18.85 7.06
C LEU A 194 -6.06 19.89 7.81
N CYS A 195 -4.78 19.99 7.49
CA CYS A 195 -3.90 21.03 8.02
C CYS A 195 -4.11 22.41 7.34
N GLY A 196 -4.83 22.46 6.21
CA GLY A 196 -5.00 23.68 5.43
C GLY A 196 -3.76 24.07 4.63
N GLY A 197 -2.88 23.12 4.33
CA GLY A 197 -1.67 23.30 3.52
C GLY A 197 -0.42 22.69 4.14
N GLU A 198 0.62 22.56 3.34
CA GLU A 198 1.86 21.86 3.71
C GLU A 198 2.61 22.56 4.88
N ALA A 199 2.64 23.88 4.89
CA ALA A 199 3.30 24.65 5.95
C ALA A 199 2.77 24.34 7.37
N ASN A 200 1.56 23.84 7.47
CA ASN A 200 0.93 23.48 8.74
C ASN A 200 1.08 22.00 9.11
N MET A 201 1.68 21.19 8.25
CA MET A 201 1.98 19.78 8.56
C MET A 201 3.14 19.71 9.56
N ALA A 202 3.04 18.80 10.53
CA ALA A 202 4.10 18.59 11.52
C ALA A 202 5.32 17.92 10.88
N VAL A 203 6.48 18.52 11.01
CA VAL A 203 7.72 18.08 10.34
C VAL A 203 8.08 16.63 10.68
N ASP A 204 7.96 16.23 11.92
CA ASP A 204 8.27 14.88 12.38
C ASP A 204 7.32 13.83 11.77
N LEU A 205 6.02 14.11 11.66
CA LEU A 205 5.04 13.21 11.03
C LEU A 205 5.25 13.12 9.52
N VAL A 206 5.60 14.22 8.86
CA VAL A 206 5.94 14.20 7.42
C VAL A 206 7.14 13.30 7.18
N PHE A 207 8.22 13.43 7.95
CA PHE A 207 9.42 12.62 7.78
C PHE A 207 9.22 11.17 8.23
N GLN A 208 8.41 10.91 9.24
CA GLN A 208 7.96 9.56 9.59
C GLN A 208 7.20 8.91 8.43
N TRP A 209 6.29 9.65 7.78
CA TRP A 209 5.57 9.15 6.61
C TRP A 209 6.51 8.82 5.46
N ILE A 210 7.48 9.70 5.14
CA ILE A 210 8.45 9.49 4.05
C ILE A 210 9.29 8.23 4.30
N GLU A 211 9.84 8.10 5.49
CA GLU A 211 10.65 6.94 5.88
C GLU A 211 9.84 5.65 5.79
N THR A 212 8.64 5.66 6.35
CA THR A 212 7.74 4.51 6.31
C THR A 212 7.31 4.16 4.89
N GLN A 213 6.98 5.15 4.06
CA GLN A 213 6.60 4.91 2.66
C GLN A 213 7.73 4.20 1.89
N ALA A 214 8.97 4.62 2.09
CA ALA A 214 10.12 3.96 1.48
C ALA A 214 10.23 2.50 1.95
N LEU A 215 10.12 2.25 3.26
CA LEU A 215 10.21 0.91 3.83
C LEU A 215 9.13 -0.03 3.30
N ILE A 216 7.86 0.40 3.33
CA ILE A 216 6.73 -0.48 2.95
C ILE A 216 6.60 -0.70 1.45
N VAL A 217 7.14 0.20 0.60
CA VAL A 217 7.13 0.02 -0.86
C VAL A 217 8.39 -0.68 -1.38
N SER A 218 9.46 -0.78 -0.58
CA SER A 218 10.75 -1.34 -1.00
C SER A 218 10.66 -2.76 -1.59
N PRO A 219 9.78 -3.67 -1.14
CA PRO A 219 9.65 -4.98 -1.76
C PRO A 219 9.16 -4.93 -3.22
N ILE A 220 8.43 -3.88 -3.61
CA ILE A 220 7.89 -3.69 -4.96
C ILE A 220 8.76 -2.76 -5.79
N ALA A 221 9.14 -1.59 -5.27
CA ALA A 221 9.93 -0.57 -5.96
C ALA A 221 11.25 -0.27 -5.21
N PRO A 222 12.21 -1.22 -5.20
CA PRO A 222 13.41 -1.13 -4.38
C PRO A 222 14.34 0.03 -4.74
N HIS A 223 14.46 0.40 -6.01
CA HIS A 223 15.40 1.46 -6.43
C HIS A 223 14.90 2.84 -6.01
N VAL A 224 13.60 3.10 -6.16
CA VAL A 224 12.98 4.36 -5.69
C VAL A 224 13.03 4.44 -4.16
N ALA A 225 12.75 3.33 -3.49
CA ALA A 225 12.84 3.25 -2.04
C ALA A 225 14.25 3.53 -1.52
N GLU A 226 15.28 2.96 -2.15
CA GLU A 226 16.68 3.21 -1.84
C GLU A 226 17.06 4.67 -2.08
N GLN A 227 16.59 5.26 -3.18
CA GLN A 227 16.83 6.67 -3.46
C GLN A 227 16.21 7.60 -2.40
N VAL A 228 15.01 7.28 -1.89
CA VAL A 228 14.40 8.01 -0.76
C VAL A 228 15.25 7.84 0.50
N TRP A 229 15.75 6.62 0.75
CA TRP A 229 16.60 6.30 1.90
C TRP A 229 17.89 7.13 1.90
N GLU A 230 18.55 7.25 0.75
CA GLU A 230 19.72 8.10 0.53
C GLU A 230 19.39 9.59 0.73
N LEU A 231 18.26 10.08 0.18
CA LEU A 231 17.82 11.47 0.33
C LEU A 231 17.56 11.84 1.79
N LEU A 232 17.11 10.87 2.61
CA LEU A 232 16.93 11.05 4.05
C LEU A 232 18.25 11.00 4.83
N GLY A 233 19.39 10.69 4.19
CA GLY A 233 20.71 10.58 4.82
C GLY A 233 20.87 9.34 5.71
N LYS A 234 20.06 8.30 5.49
CA LYS A 234 20.13 7.04 6.25
C LYS A 234 21.38 6.25 5.89
N GLN A 235 21.91 5.50 6.86
CA GLN A 235 23.08 4.64 6.64
C GLN A 235 22.66 3.21 6.25
N GLY A 236 23.50 2.53 5.47
CA GLY A 236 23.24 1.18 4.97
C GLY A 236 22.16 1.16 3.88
N PHE A 237 21.79 -0.02 3.43
CA PHE A 237 20.75 -0.20 2.42
C PHE A 237 19.37 -0.37 3.06
N ILE A 238 18.33 0.15 2.40
CA ILE A 238 16.96 0.04 2.89
C ILE A 238 16.51 -1.42 3.06
N VAL A 239 17.04 -2.33 2.26
CA VAL A 239 16.74 -3.78 2.36
C VAL A 239 17.24 -4.42 3.66
N GLU A 240 18.15 -3.77 4.37
CA GLU A 240 18.66 -4.21 5.68
C GLU A 240 17.86 -3.61 6.84
N ALA A 241 16.99 -2.65 6.56
CA ALA A 241 16.17 -2.00 7.57
C ALA A 241 15.02 -2.91 8.04
N THR A 242 14.59 -2.71 9.29
CA THR A 242 13.47 -3.46 9.85
C THR A 242 12.14 -2.87 9.44
N TRP A 243 11.10 -3.73 9.39
CA TRP A 243 9.73 -3.29 9.16
C TRP A 243 9.29 -2.27 10.23
N PRO A 244 8.52 -1.23 9.86
CA PRO A 244 8.09 -0.20 10.81
C PRO A 244 7.27 -0.78 11.97
N ILE A 245 7.57 -0.34 13.19
CA ILE A 245 6.80 -0.71 14.38
C ILE A 245 5.60 0.22 14.50
N THR A 246 4.42 -0.36 14.64
CA THR A 246 3.15 0.37 14.75
C THR A 246 2.73 0.56 16.20
N LYS A 247 1.92 1.59 16.43
CA LYS A 247 1.15 1.77 17.66
C LYS A 247 -0.26 1.21 17.47
N THR A 248 -0.93 0.93 18.57
CA THR A 248 -2.33 0.48 18.55
C THR A 248 -3.22 1.50 17.83
N VAL A 249 -4.01 1.02 16.88
CA VAL A 249 -4.99 1.85 16.16
C VAL A 249 -6.15 2.20 17.09
N ASP A 250 -6.50 3.49 17.12
CA ASP A 250 -7.65 3.99 17.86
C ASP A 250 -8.87 4.09 16.94
N ASP A 251 -9.81 3.16 17.10
CA ASP A 251 -11.03 3.12 16.30
C ASP A 251 -11.93 4.36 16.49
N MET A 252 -11.83 5.04 17.65
CA MET A 252 -12.59 6.25 17.89
C MET A 252 -12.08 7.40 17.03
N ILE A 253 -10.76 7.54 16.89
CA ILE A 253 -10.14 8.53 15.98
C ILE A 253 -10.56 8.24 14.54
N THR A 254 -10.56 6.97 14.13
CA THR A 254 -11.03 6.56 12.79
C THR A 254 -12.47 7.00 12.55
N LYS A 255 -13.40 6.68 13.45
CA LYS A 255 -14.82 7.07 13.34
C LYS A 255 -15.04 8.58 13.35
N GLN A 256 -14.28 9.31 14.17
CA GLN A 256 -14.35 10.77 14.19
C GLN A 256 -13.87 11.38 12.86
N ALA A 257 -12.83 10.81 12.28
CA ALA A 257 -12.29 11.23 10.99
C ALA A 257 -13.26 10.94 9.84
N GLU A 258 -13.84 9.75 9.80
CA GLU A 258 -14.89 9.37 8.83
C GLU A 258 -16.10 10.30 8.91
N PHE A 259 -16.59 10.59 10.13
CA PHE A 259 -17.69 11.52 10.35
C PHE A 259 -17.37 12.93 9.83
N LEU A 260 -16.15 13.42 10.07
CA LEU A 260 -15.72 14.72 9.57
C LEU A 260 -15.71 14.75 8.03
N GLU A 261 -15.19 13.71 7.39
CA GLU A 261 -15.17 13.62 5.92
C GLU A 261 -16.55 13.54 5.30
N GLU A 262 -17.42 12.72 5.86
CA GLU A 262 -18.81 12.63 5.40
C GLU A 262 -19.51 13.98 5.53
N THR A 263 -19.30 14.70 6.64
CA THR A 263 -19.85 16.02 6.86
C THR A 263 -19.33 17.03 5.81
N ILE A 264 -18.02 17.05 5.56
CA ILE A 264 -17.41 17.93 4.55
C ILE A 264 -17.97 17.61 3.15
N LYS A 265 -18.05 16.32 2.81
CA LYS A 265 -18.61 15.84 1.53
C LYS A 265 -20.07 16.25 1.36
N GLU A 266 -20.86 16.12 2.40
CA GLU A 266 -22.26 16.53 2.40
C GLU A 266 -22.40 18.05 2.24
N CYS A 267 -21.64 18.85 2.96
CA CYS A 267 -21.62 20.31 2.83
C CYS A 267 -21.26 20.74 1.40
N ARG A 268 -20.19 20.16 0.82
CA ARG A 268 -19.78 20.42 -0.57
C ARG A 268 -20.89 20.04 -1.57
N SER A 269 -21.52 18.89 -1.37
CA SER A 269 -22.62 18.42 -2.21
C SER A 269 -23.85 19.35 -2.15
N ARG A 270 -24.24 19.75 -0.95
CA ARG A 270 -25.36 20.69 -0.73
C ARG A 270 -25.09 22.04 -1.38
N MET A 271 -23.87 22.57 -1.21
CA MET A 271 -23.44 23.82 -1.83
C MET A 271 -23.47 23.73 -3.36
N LYS A 272 -22.94 22.65 -3.94
CA LYS A 272 -22.99 22.40 -5.39
C LYS A 272 -24.42 22.34 -5.91
N ASN A 273 -25.32 21.64 -5.21
CA ASN A 273 -26.72 21.53 -5.59
C ASN A 273 -27.46 22.85 -5.45
N TYR A 274 -27.12 23.68 -4.47
CA TYR A 274 -27.67 25.03 -4.30
C TYR A 274 -27.24 25.95 -5.45
N LEU A 275 -25.96 25.95 -5.79
CA LEU A 275 -25.43 26.79 -6.89
C LEU A 275 -25.86 26.31 -8.28
N ASN A 276 -26.13 25.01 -8.44
CA ASN A 276 -26.54 24.42 -9.72
C ASN A 276 -27.83 23.60 -9.55
N PRO A 277 -28.98 24.24 -9.31
CA PRO A 277 -30.24 23.53 -9.12
C PRO A 277 -30.69 22.83 -10.40
N LYS A 278 -31.21 21.62 -10.28
CA LYS A 278 -31.73 20.83 -11.40
C LYS A 278 -32.91 21.49 -12.12
N LYS A 279 -33.65 22.39 -11.47
CA LYS A 279 -34.74 23.17 -12.06
C LYS A 279 -34.29 24.62 -12.15
N LYS A 280 -34.50 25.24 -13.31
CA LYS A 280 -34.27 26.70 -13.48
C LYS A 280 -35.16 27.47 -12.50
N THR A 281 -34.53 28.24 -11.62
CA THR A 281 -35.22 29.18 -10.73
C THR A 281 -35.28 30.53 -11.38
N ALA A 282 -36.42 31.26 -11.23
CA ALA A 282 -36.59 32.60 -11.76
C ALA A 282 -35.74 33.65 -11.03
N THR A 283 -35.24 33.33 -9.84
CA THR A 283 -34.43 34.21 -9.01
C THR A 283 -32.93 33.92 -9.22
N PRO A 284 -32.08 34.95 -9.33
CA PRO A 284 -30.63 34.77 -9.39
C PRO A 284 -30.13 34.06 -8.14
N ILE A 285 -29.29 33.04 -8.32
CA ILE A 285 -28.67 32.29 -7.21
C ILE A 285 -27.46 33.11 -6.73
N LEU A 286 -27.54 33.62 -5.52
CA LEU A 286 -26.42 34.30 -4.87
C LEU A 286 -25.43 33.27 -4.29
N THR A 287 -24.16 33.56 -4.39
CA THR A 287 -23.13 32.73 -3.73
C THR A 287 -23.31 32.82 -2.21
N PRO A 288 -23.48 31.72 -1.49
CA PRO A 288 -23.57 31.74 -0.04
C PRO A 288 -22.31 32.32 0.59
N THR A 289 -22.46 33.24 1.51
CA THR A 289 -21.35 33.83 2.29
C THR A 289 -21.30 33.31 3.71
N GLU A 290 -22.36 32.70 4.18
CA GLU A 290 -22.50 32.18 5.53
C GLU A 290 -23.11 30.77 5.51
N ALA A 291 -22.70 29.91 6.46
CA ALA A 291 -23.28 28.62 6.69
C ALA A 291 -23.49 28.40 8.20
N THR A 292 -24.66 27.87 8.58
CA THR A 292 -24.93 27.45 9.95
C THR A 292 -25.02 25.94 10.02
N ILE A 293 -24.20 25.34 10.88
CA ILE A 293 -24.23 23.90 11.17
C ILE A 293 -24.95 23.66 12.48
N TRP A 294 -26.07 22.97 12.42
CA TRP A 294 -26.84 22.59 13.61
C TRP A 294 -26.35 21.23 14.13
N VAL A 295 -25.82 21.21 15.35
CA VAL A 295 -25.32 19.99 16.00
C VAL A 295 -26.21 19.66 17.19
N ALA A 296 -26.85 18.49 17.14
CA ALA A 296 -27.59 17.93 18.27
C ALA A 296 -26.60 17.21 19.21
N LYS A 297 -26.52 17.64 20.48
CA LYS A 297 -25.67 16.99 21.50
C LYS A 297 -26.27 15.67 21.99
N GLU A 298 -27.57 15.49 21.88
CA GLU A 298 -28.28 14.32 22.36
C GLU A 298 -29.24 13.79 21.31
N TYR A 299 -29.40 12.49 21.29
CA TYR A 299 -30.43 11.85 20.47
C TYR A 299 -31.82 12.19 20.95
N PRO A 300 -32.84 12.27 20.09
CA PRO A 300 -34.23 12.35 20.47
C PRO A 300 -34.62 11.24 21.46
N GLY A 301 -35.57 11.51 22.34
CA GLY A 301 -35.93 10.59 23.45
C GLY A 301 -36.17 9.16 23.00
N TRP A 302 -36.89 8.96 21.91
CA TRP A 302 -37.13 7.63 21.34
C TRP A 302 -35.88 6.90 20.88
N GLN A 303 -34.92 7.60 20.26
CA GLN A 303 -33.67 7.00 19.88
C GLN A 303 -32.79 6.62 21.08
N ARG A 304 -32.79 7.45 22.14
CA ARG A 304 -32.12 7.12 23.40
C ARG A 304 -32.68 5.83 24.01
N SER A 305 -34.00 5.69 24.02
CA SER A 305 -34.65 4.46 24.55
C SER A 305 -34.20 3.22 23.76
N VAL A 306 -34.18 3.30 22.43
CA VAL A 306 -33.70 2.20 21.57
C VAL A 306 -32.22 1.89 21.83
N LEU A 307 -31.36 2.91 21.90
CA LEU A 307 -29.95 2.73 22.19
C LEU A 307 -29.70 2.11 23.57
N THR A 308 -30.46 2.48 24.56
CA THR A 308 -30.41 1.87 25.92
C THR A 308 -30.72 0.39 25.84
N ILE A 309 -31.85 0.03 25.20
CA ILE A 309 -32.26 -1.38 25.03
C ILE A 309 -31.18 -2.18 24.29
N LEU A 310 -30.58 -1.62 23.19
CA LEU A 310 -29.54 -2.28 22.45
C LEU A 310 -28.26 -2.46 23.29
N ALA A 311 -27.88 -1.44 24.08
CA ALA A 311 -26.71 -1.52 24.96
C ALA A 311 -26.88 -2.57 26.05
N ASP A 312 -28.07 -2.67 26.62
CA ASP A 312 -28.40 -3.68 27.65
C ASP A 312 -28.39 -5.10 27.05
N GLN A 313 -28.92 -5.26 25.85
CA GLN A 313 -28.88 -6.53 25.12
C GLN A 313 -27.46 -6.93 24.72
N ALA A 314 -26.65 -6.01 24.26
CA ALA A 314 -25.23 -6.26 23.92
C ALA A 314 -24.46 -6.74 25.15
N LYS A 315 -24.63 -6.07 26.30
CA LYS A 315 -24.03 -6.50 27.57
C LYS A 315 -24.51 -7.89 28.02
N ALA A 316 -25.82 -8.17 27.89
CA ALA A 316 -26.38 -9.47 28.26
C ALA A 316 -25.89 -10.63 27.40
N ASN A 317 -25.54 -10.35 26.13
CA ASN A 317 -25.06 -11.33 25.14
C ASN A 317 -23.52 -11.38 25.02
N GLY A 318 -22.78 -10.58 25.83
CA GLY A 318 -21.32 -10.59 25.84
C GLY A 318 -20.66 -9.98 24.60
N TRP A 319 -21.32 -8.97 24.01
CA TRP A 319 -20.83 -8.22 22.83
C TRP A 319 -20.13 -6.93 23.24
#